data_18f797857684c122fc276fced3694435
#
_entry.id   18f797857684c122fc276fced3694435
#
_cell.length_a   1.000
_cell.length_b   1.000
_cell.length_c   1.000
_cell.angle_alpha   90.00
_cell.angle_beta   90.00
_cell.angle_gamma   90.00
#
_symmetry.space_group_name_H-M   'P 1'
#
loop_
_entity.id
_entity.type
_entity.pdbx_description
1 polymer ?
#
loop_
_entity_poly.entity_id
_entity_poly.type
_entity_poly.pdbx_seq_one_letter_code
_entity_poly.pdbx_strand_id
1 'polypeptide(L)'
;MASKLPTTVIGSFPKPDYLPIRDWFDSARDRGTMNSPDVTLGYSEWRASEADEALFCRAAEEVISLQVDAGVDVPTDGEVRRENYIHYHCRHIAGFDFQNLEHRVLRDGAYETDLPAIRGKVSHDVQAYSPHDFAVSQKVSAREVKFTLPGPLTIMDTTADCH
;
A
#
# COMPACT_ATOMS: atom_id res chain seq x y z
N MET A 1 -15.47 21.85 29.32
CA MET A 1 -16.05 21.12 28.17
C MET A 1 -15.24 19.84 28.03
N ALA A 2 -15.88 18.67 27.96
CA ALA A 2 -15.17 17.42 27.70
C ALA A 2 -14.55 17.53 26.29
N SER A 3 -13.24 17.27 26.16
CA SER A 3 -12.60 17.24 24.84
C SER A 3 -13.18 16.06 24.07
N LYS A 4 -13.73 16.33 22.87
CA LYS A 4 -14.17 15.28 21.96
C LYS A 4 -12.95 14.45 21.55
N LEU A 5 -13.05 13.13 21.64
CA LEU A 5 -11.99 12.25 21.12
C LEU A 5 -11.91 12.39 19.60
N PRO A 6 -10.72 12.59 19.02
CA PRO A 6 -10.58 12.66 17.56
C PRO A 6 -10.89 11.31 16.92
N THR A 7 -11.53 11.38 15.76
CA THR A 7 -11.88 10.22 14.95
C THR A 7 -10.88 10.01 13.83
N THR A 8 -10.63 8.75 13.45
CA THR A 8 -9.79 8.37 12.32
C THR A 8 -10.29 7.04 11.74
N VAL A 9 -9.81 6.68 10.56
CA VAL A 9 -10.11 5.40 9.90
C VAL A 9 -8.85 4.54 9.79
N ILE A 10 -9.06 3.22 9.59
CA ILE A 10 -8.01 2.23 9.36
C ILE A 10 -8.36 1.44 8.10
N GLY A 11 -7.32 1.05 7.36
CA GLY A 11 -7.41 0.17 6.22
C GLY A 11 -7.56 0.87 4.88
N SER A 12 -7.50 0.06 3.85
CA SER A 12 -7.59 0.50 2.46
C SER A 12 -9.01 0.92 2.10
N PHE A 13 -9.09 1.97 1.28
CA PHE A 13 -10.31 2.32 0.55
C PHE A 13 -10.30 1.64 -0.82
N PRO A 14 -11.48 1.36 -1.40
CA PRO A 14 -11.59 0.92 -2.78
C PRO A 14 -10.89 1.90 -3.72
N LYS A 15 -10.13 1.37 -4.66
CA LYS A 15 -9.45 2.20 -5.65
C LYS A 15 -10.39 2.60 -6.76
N PRO A 16 -10.36 3.88 -7.19
CA PRO A 16 -11.12 4.30 -8.37
C PRO A 16 -10.72 3.51 -9.61
N ASP A 17 -11.67 3.24 -10.48
CA ASP A 17 -11.48 2.46 -11.72
C ASP A 17 -10.44 3.07 -12.69
N TYR A 18 -10.17 4.36 -12.56
CA TYR A 18 -9.18 5.05 -13.39
C TYR A 18 -7.73 4.83 -12.96
N LEU A 19 -7.50 4.24 -11.77
CA LEU A 19 -6.14 3.94 -11.33
C LEU A 19 -5.58 2.71 -12.07
N PRO A 20 -4.30 2.74 -12.46
CA PRO A 20 -3.68 1.63 -13.19
C PRO A 20 -3.36 0.43 -12.30
N ILE A 21 -3.45 0.56 -10.98
CA ILE A 21 -3.17 -0.51 -10.03
C ILE A 21 -4.43 -1.29 -9.65
N ARG A 22 -4.25 -2.56 -9.30
CA ARG A 22 -5.36 -3.44 -8.89
C ARG A 22 -6.00 -2.98 -7.59
N ASP A 23 -7.30 -3.14 -7.51
CA ASP A 23 -8.05 -2.97 -6.28
C ASP A 23 -8.09 -4.30 -5.51
N TRP A 24 -7.71 -4.26 -4.25
CA TRP A 24 -7.81 -5.40 -3.34
C TRP A 24 -9.26 -5.91 -3.19
N PHE A 25 -10.24 -5.03 -3.33
CA PHE A 25 -11.67 -5.35 -3.17
C PHE A 25 -12.32 -5.88 -4.45
N ASP A 26 -11.65 -5.79 -5.60
CA ASP A 26 -12.18 -6.26 -6.89
C ASP A 26 -11.82 -7.73 -7.14
N SER A 27 -12.51 -8.63 -6.44
CA SER A 27 -12.34 -10.08 -6.58
C SER A 27 -12.70 -10.61 -7.99
N ALA A 28 -13.46 -9.87 -8.79
CA ALA A 28 -13.85 -10.28 -10.13
C ALA A 28 -12.71 -10.12 -11.16
N ARG A 29 -11.79 -9.20 -10.92
CA ARG A 29 -10.63 -8.93 -11.78
C ARG A 29 -9.39 -9.73 -11.40
N ASP A 30 -9.37 -10.29 -10.20
CA ASP A 30 -8.16 -10.91 -9.66
C ASP A 30 -8.18 -12.43 -9.82
N ARG A 31 -7.47 -12.91 -10.82
CA ARG A 31 -7.12 -14.33 -10.99
C ARG A 31 -5.63 -14.59 -10.74
N GLY A 32 -4.92 -13.67 -10.17
CA GLY A 32 -3.49 -13.78 -9.91
C GLY A 32 -3.11 -13.20 -8.55
N THR A 33 -1.97 -13.63 -8.04
CA THR A 33 -1.41 -13.05 -6.83
C THR A 33 -1.05 -11.58 -7.04
N MET A 34 -1.34 -10.73 -6.05
CA MET A 34 -0.94 -9.32 -6.03
C MET A 34 0.59 -9.12 -6.07
N ASN A 35 1.33 -10.19 -5.84
CA ASN A 35 2.80 -10.17 -5.80
C ASN A 35 3.44 -10.71 -7.07
N SER A 36 2.67 -11.05 -8.11
CA SER A 36 3.22 -11.61 -9.34
C SER A 36 4.31 -10.70 -9.95
N PRO A 37 5.25 -11.25 -10.71
CA PRO A 37 6.27 -10.46 -11.43
C PRO A 37 5.65 -9.38 -12.32
N ASP A 38 4.49 -9.64 -12.93
CA ASP A 38 3.77 -8.66 -13.76
C ASP A 38 3.31 -7.45 -12.95
N VAL A 39 2.80 -7.66 -11.73
CA VAL A 39 2.44 -6.56 -10.82
C VAL A 39 3.68 -5.77 -10.40
N THR A 40 4.81 -6.45 -10.21
CA THR A 40 6.08 -5.80 -9.87
C THR A 40 6.58 -4.91 -11.00
N LEU A 41 6.50 -5.40 -12.24
CA LEU A 41 6.88 -4.62 -13.41
C LEU A 41 5.96 -3.41 -13.58
N GLY A 42 4.65 -3.63 -13.58
CA GLY A 42 3.65 -2.57 -13.67
C GLY A 42 3.81 -1.51 -12.58
N TYR A 43 4.09 -1.90 -11.34
CA TYR A 43 4.35 -0.96 -10.26
C TYR A 43 5.50 0.02 -10.58
N SER A 44 6.61 -0.50 -11.12
CA SER A 44 7.76 0.34 -11.50
C SER A 44 7.41 1.32 -12.64
N GLU A 45 6.62 0.87 -13.62
CA GLU A 45 6.15 1.69 -14.72
C GLU A 45 5.23 2.82 -14.25
N TRP A 46 4.25 2.50 -13.41
CA TRP A 46 3.31 3.49 -12.85
C TRP A 46 4.03 4.57 -12.03
N ARG A 47 5.00 4.17 -11.24
CA ARG A 47 5.78 5.12 -10.41
C ARG A 47 6.69 6.04 -11.25
N ALA A 48 7.03 5.66 -12.46
CA ALA A 48 7.83 6.47 -13.39
C ALA A 48 6.99 7.42 -14.27
N SER A 49 5.67 7.24 -14.31
CA SER A 49 4.76 7.99 -15.17
C SER A 49 4.21 9.24 -14.46
N GLU A 50 4.47 10.42 -15.00
CA GLU A 50 3.88 11.68 -14.50
C GLU A 50 2.34 11.70 -14.64
N ALA A 51 1.81 11.07 -15.69
CA ALA A 51 0.36 10.99 -15.92
C ALA A 51 -0.30 10.13 -14.85
N ASP A 52 0.28 8.98 -14.52
CA ASP A 52 -0.22 8.10 -13.48
C ASP A 52 -0.07 8.75 -12.09
N GLU A 53 1.02 9.48 -11.85
CA GLU A 53 1.19 10.23 -10.60
C GLU A 53 0.06 11.24 -10.40
N ALA A 54 -0.39 11.93 -11.44
CA ALA A 54 -1.54 12.83 -11.35
C ALA A 54 -2.84 12.09 -10.98
N LEU A 55 -3.04 10.87 -11.49
CA LEU A 55 -4.19 10.03 -11.13
C LEU A 55 -4.12 9.59 -9.66
N PHE A 56 -2.95 9.21 -9.17
CA PHE A 56 -2.76 8.86 -7.76
C PHE A 56 -2.97 10.05 -6.82
N CYS A 57 -2.51 11.25 -7.20
CA CYS A 57 -2.78 12.47 -6.43
C CYS A 57 -4.28 12.74 -6.35
N ARG A 58 -4.98 12.66 -7.48
CA ARG A 58 -6.43 12.82 -7.54
C ARG A 58 -7.17 11.81 -6.66
N ALA A 59 -6.79 10.54 -6.71
CA ALA A 59 -7.40 9.50 -5.89
C ALA A 59 -7.22 9.76 -4.40
N ALA A 60 -6.03 10.18 -3.98
CA ALA A 60 -5.77 10.56 -2.59
C ALA A 60 -6.64 11.76 -2.15
N GLU A 61 -6.79 12.78 -2.99
CA GLU A 61 -7.64 13.92 -2.72
C GLU A 61 -9.11 13.53 -2.57
N GLU A 62 -9.64 12.71 -3.48
CA GLU A 62 -11.03 12.22 -3.44
C GLU A 62 -11.31 11.42 -2.15
N VAL A 63 -10.43 10.50 -1.77
CA VAL A 63 -10.58 9.68 -0.56
C VAL A 63 -10.45 10.50 0.72
N ILE A 64 -9.52 11.45 0.76
CA ILE A 64 -9.36 12.35 1.91
C ILE A 64 -10.59 13.26 2.04
N SER A 65 -11.07 13.84 0.94
CA SER A 65 -12.25 14.70 0.94
C SER A 65 -13.48 13.95 1.42
N LEU A 66 -13.70 12.72 0.95
CA LEU A 66 -14.80 11.86 1.40
C LEU A 66 -14.79 11.65 2.92
N GLN A 67 -13.62 11.42 3.52
CA GLN A 67 -13.48 11.25 4.95
C GLN A 67 -13.74 12.55 5.72
N VAL A 68 -13.21 13.67 5.23
CA VAL A 68 -13.41 14.98 5.82
C VAL A 68 -14.90 15.39 5.80
N ASP A 69 -15.58 15.15 4.69
CA ASP A 69 -17.01 15.44 4.53
C ASP A 69 -17.88 14.53 5.43
N ALA A 70 -17.44 13.30 5.65
CA ALA A 70 -18.06 12.41 6.64
C ALA A 70 -17.77 12.78 8.11
N GLY A 71 -16.95 13.81 8.36
CA GLY A 71 -16.67 14.31 9.70
C GLY A 71 -15.48 13.63 10.40
N VAL A 72 -14.64 12.87 9.68
CA VAL A 72 -13.41 12.28 10.24
C VAL A 72 -12.42 13.37 10.57
N ASP A 73 -11.88 13.36 11.81
CA ASP A 73 -10.98 14.41 12.29
C ASP A 73 -9.56 14.27 11.72
N VAL A 74 -9.05 13.03 11.61
CA VAL A 74 -7.72 12.71 11.07
C VAL A 74 -7.87 11.68 9.94
N PRO A 75 -8.01 12.13 8.68
CA PRO A 75 -8.17 11.24 7.53
C PRO A 75 -6.87 10.50 7.17
N THR A 76 -6.99 9.49 6.32
CA THR A 76 -5.86 8.77 5.71
C THR A 76 -5.90 8.92 4.19
N ASP A 77 -4.80 8.58 3.51
CA ASP A 77 -4.75 8.46 2.05
C ASP A 77 -5.55 7.26 1.51
N GLY A 78 -6.16 6.46 2.39
CA GLY A 78 -6.90 5.24 2.02
C GLY A 78 -6.05 4.19 1.33
N GLU A 79 -4.73 4.32 1.36
CA GLU A 79 -3.77 3.41 0.71
C GLU A 79 -3.96 3.31 -0.82
N VAL A 80 -4.62 4.30 -1.43
CA VAL A 80 -4.95 4.27 -2.87
C VAL A 80 -3.71 4.31 -3.77
N ARG A 81 -2.57 4.74 -3.23
CA ARG A 81 -1.27 4.78 -3.92
C ARG A 81 -0.48 3.47 -3.82
N ARG A 82 -1.04 2.44 -3.18
CA ARG A 82 -0.35 1.18 -2.88
C ARG A 82 -1.12 0.00 -3.46
N GLU A 83 -0.41 -0.88 -4.15
CA GLU A 83 -0.97 -2.14 -4.65
C GLU A 83 -1.30 -3.10 -3.49
N ASN A 84 -0.48 -3.07 -2.45
CA ASN A 84 -0.63 -3.83 -1.21
C ASN A 84 0.03 -3.05 -0.07
N TYR A 85 -0.67 -2.87 1.04
CA TYR A 85 -0.19 -2.02 2.14
C TYR A 85 1.09 -2.53 2.82
N ILE A 86 1.41 -3.83 2.70
CA ILE A 86 2.64 -4.43 3.25
C ILE A 86 3.74 -4.45 2.20
N HIS A 87 3.47 -5.08 1.05
CA HIS A 87 4.48 -5.35 0.04
C HIS A 87 4.96 -4.08 -0.66
N TYR A 88 4.13 -3.05 -0.73
CA TYR A 88 4.53 -1.71 -1.13
C TYR A 88 5.81 -1.25 -0.41
N HIS A 89 5.86 -1.41 0.91
CA HIS A 89 7.03 -1.04 1.71
C HIS A 89 8.22 -1.99 1.46
N CYS A 90 7.97 -3.27 1.31
CA CYS A 90 9.01 -4.27 1.05
C CYS A 90 9.73 -4.03 -0.29
N ARG A 91 9.06 -3.44 -1.29
CA ARG A 91 9.70 -3.09 -2.58
C ARG A 91 10.80 -2.03 -2.44
N HIS A 92 10.77 -1.25 -1.37
CA HIS A 92 11.75 -0.20 -1.07
C HIS A 92 12.82 -0.63 -0.06
N ILE A 93 12.86 -1.92 0.27
CA ILE A 93 13.82 -2.51 1.20
C ILE A 93 14.65 -3.53 0.44
N ALA A 94 15.98 -3.39 0.44
CA ALA A 94 16.84 -4.38 -0.19
C ALA A 94 16.75 -5.73 0.52
N GLY A 95 16.96 -6.81 -0.23
CA GLY A 95 16.91 -8.18 0.28
C GLY A 95 15.59 -8.90 -0.03
N PHE A 96 14.54 -8.19 -0.42
CA PHE A 96 13.29 -8.79 -0.86
C PHE A 96 13.31 -9.09 -2.36
N ASP A 97 12.92 -10.31 -2.73
CA ASP A 97 12.80 -10.80 -4.10
C ASP A 97 11.32 -10.93 -4.48
N PHE A 98 10.89 -10.15 -5.46
CA PHE A 98 9.55 -10.17 -6.04
C PHE A 98 9.49 -10.88 -7.40
N GLN A 99 10.61 -11.39 -7.89
CA GLN A 99 10.68 -12.13 -9.16
C GLN A 99 10.51 -13.63 -8.94
N ASN A 100 11.04 -14.13 -7.82
CA ASN A 100 10.99 -15.56 -7.46
C ASN A 100 10.20 -15.71 -6.17
N LEU A 101 8.87 -15.77 -6.33
CA LEU A 101 7.94 -15.90 -5.20
C LEU A 101 8.01 -17.29 -4.58
N GLU A 102 7.67 -17.38 -3.30
CA GLU A 102 7.55 -18.63 -2.54
C GLU A 102 6.09 -18.94 -2.25
N HIS A 103 5.66 -20.12 -2.68
CA HIS A 103 4.32 -20.61 -2.32
C HIS A 103 4.26 -20.97 -0.84
N ARG A 104 3.28 -20.43 -0.13
CA ARG A 104 3.06 -20.68 1.30
C ARG A 104 1.59 -20.97 1.58
N VAL A 105 1.42 -21.93 2.47
CA VAL A 105 0.13 -22.24 3.10
C VAL A 105 0.17 -21.66 4.51
N LEU A 106 -0.73 -20.73 4.78
CA LEU A 106 -0.77 -19.97 6.02
C LEU A 106 -2.04 -20.28 6.81
N ARG A 107 -2.00 -19.98 8.11
CA ARG A 107 -3.15 -20.13 9.02
C ARG A 107 -3.80 -21.52 8.96
N ASP A 108 -2.99 -22.56 9.13
CA ASP A 108 -3.41 -23.95 9.14
C ASP A 108 -4.21 -24.37 7.90
N GLY A 109 -3.82 -23.87 6.72
CA GLY A 109 -4.46 -24.20 5.45
C GLY A 109 -5.62 -23.29 5.05
N ALA A 110 -5.93 -22.26 5.83
CA ALA A 110 -7.01 -21.34 5.51
C ALA A 110 -6.67 -20.34 4.39
N TYR A 111 -5.37 -20.19 4.07
CA TYR A 111 -4.91 -19.23 3.08
C TYR A 111 -3.66 -19.74 2.36
N GLU A 112 -3.73 -19.81 1.04
CA GLU A 112 -2.61 -20.15 0.17
C GLU A 112 -2.26 -18.97 -0.71
N THR A 113 -0.98 -18.64 -0.81
CA THR A 113 -0.53 -17.51 -1.63
C THR A 113 0.94 -17.64 -1.99
N ASP A 114 1.34 -16.92 -3.05
CA ASP A 114 2.72 -16.73 -3.42
C ASP A 114 3.23 -15.42 -2.77
N LEU A 115 4.29 -15.54 -1.98
CA LEU A 115 4.84 -14.46 -1.18
C LEU A 115 6.19 -14.00 -1.73
N PRO A 116 6.51 -12.69 -1.64
CA PRO A 116 7.88 -12.23 -1.87
C PRO A 116 8.82 -12.85 -0.83
N ALA A 117 10.04 -13.17 -1.26
CA ALA A 117 11.01 -13.88 -0.45
C ALA A 117 12.16 -12.97 0.02
N ILE A 118 12.58 -13.14 1.26
CA ILE A 118 13.83 -12.54 1.77
C ILE A 118 14.95 -13.49 1.36
N ARG A 119 15.80 -13.08 0.42
CA ARG A 119 16.91 -13.88 -0.12
C ARG A 119 18.27 -13.25 0.08
N GLY A 120 18.31 -12.06 0.64
CA GLY A 120 19.54 -11.33 0.87
C GLY A 120 19.49 -10.50 2.13
N LYS A 121 20.62 -9.87 2.44
CA LYS A 121 20.70 -8.98 3.59
C LYS A 121 19.66 -7.87 3.49
N VAL A 122 18.76 -7.82 4.45
CA VAL A 122 17.77 -6.73 4.56
C VAL A 122 18.52 -5.44 4.91
N SER A 123 18.37 -4.44 4.07
CA SER A 123 18.96 -3.13 4.28
C SER A 123 18.04 -2.02 3.77
N HIS A 124 18.13 -0.87 4.40
CA HIS A 124 17.36 0.31 4.05
C HIS A 124 17.95 0.95 2.79
N ASP A 125 17.11 1.16 1.77
CA ASP A 125 17.45 2.05 0.68
C ASP A 125 17.08 3.48 1.07
N VAL A 126 17.96 4.43 0.73
CA VAL A 126 17.86 5.83 1.16
C VAL A 126 16.77 6.60 0.42
N GLN A 127 16.11 6.00 -0.56
CA GLN A 127 15.05 6.69 -1.31
C GLN A 127 13.77 6.83 -0.49
N ALA A 128 13.48 8.08 -0.15
CA ALA A 128 12.36 8.46 0.69
C ALA A 128 11.01 8.40 -0.08
N TYR A 129 10.42 7.22 -0.24
CA TYR A 129 9.11 7.06 -0.88
C TYR A 129 7.95 7.44 0.06
N SER A 130 7.99 7.03 1.32
CA SER A 130 6.92 7.31 2.29
C SER A 130 6.75 8.81 2.59
N PRO A 131 7.82 9.59 2.78
CA PRO A 131 7.70 11.05 2.90
C PRO A 131 7.07 11.71 1.68
N HIS A 132 7.32 11.21 0.46
CA HIS A 132 6.68 11.73 -0.74
C HIS A 132 5.17 11.49 -0.71
N ASP A 133 4.72 10.26 -0.47
CA ASP A 133 3.30 9.90 -0.46
C ASP A 133 2.56 10.63 0.68
N PHE A 134 3.18 10.76 1.85
CA PHE A 134 2.65 11.56 2.94
C PHE A 134 2.53 13.04 2.57
N ALA A 135 3.55 13.61 1.93
CA ALA A 135 3.55 15.01 1.52
C ALA A 135 2.45 15.32 0.49
N VAL A 136 2.23 14.41 -0.47
CA VAL A 136 1.13 14.51 -1.43
C VAL A 136 -0.21 14.52 -0.70
N SER A 137 -0.43 13.57 0.19
CA SER A 137 -1.68 13.44 0.96
C SER A 137 -1.92 14.65 1.86
N GLN A 138 -0.89 15.15 2.55
CA GLN A 138 -0.99 16.33 3.39
C GLN A 138 -1.25 17.60 2.58
N LYS A 139 -0.71 17.70 1.35
CA LYS A 139 -0.91 18.87 0.48
C LYS A 139 -2.38 19.04 0.05
N VAL A 140 -3.09 17.94 -0.16
CA VAL A 140 -4.50 17.96 -0.59
C VAL A 140 -5.49 18.00 0.59
N SER A 141 -5.00 17.95 1.82
CA SER A 141 -5.84 17.95 3.04
C SER A 141 -5.66 19.24 3.82
N ALA A 142 -6.79 19.85 4.24
CA ALA A 142 -6.80 20.93 5.21
C ALA A 142 -6.64 20.46 6.67
N ARG A 143 -6.68 19.14 6.92
CA ARG A 143 -6.49 18.50 8.23
C ARG A 143 -5.18 17.73 8.27
N GLU A 144 -4.70 17.43 9.46
CA GLU A 144 -3.59 16.50 9.63
C GLU A 144 -3.99 15.11 9.06
N VAL A 145 -3.09 14.52 8.28
CA VAL A 145 -3.28 13.20 7.66
C VAL A 145 -2.48 12.15 8.43
N LYS A 146 -3.09 11.01 8.68
CA LYS A 146 -2.41 9.84 9.20
C LYS A 146 -1.90 8.96 8.04
N PHE A 147 -0.64 8.56 8.09
CA PHE A 147 -0.05 7.60 7.18
C PHE A 147 0.10 6.24 7.86
N THR A 148 -0.38 5.17 7.22
CA THR A 148 -0.34 3.80 7.76
C THR A 148 0.92 3.08 7.32
N LEU A 149 1.53 2.32 8.24
CA LEU A 149 2.73 1.51 7.99
C LEU A 149 2.52 0.12 8.59
N PRO A 150 2.95 -0.97 7.91
CA PRO A 150 2.96 -2.29 8.51
C PRO A 150 4.04 -2.38 9.59
N GLY A 151 3.75 -3.08 10.67
CA GLY A 151 4.76 -3.43 11.66
C GLY A 151 5.73 -4.50 11.14
N PRO A 152 6.93 -4.62 11.72
CA PRO A 152 7.92 -5.60 11.28
C PRO A 152 7.43 -7.04 11.39
N LEU A 153 6.64 -7.38 12.39
CA LEU A 153 6.05 -8.73 12.53
C LEU A 153 5.05 -9.02 11.42
N THR A 154 4.26 -8.02 11.01
CA THR A 154 3.34 -8.17 9.88
C THR A 154 4.10 -8.41 8.57
N ILE A 155 5.21 -7.74 8.36
CA ILE A 155 6.08 -7.97 7.19
C ILE A 155 6.63 -9.39 7.22
N MET A 156 7.16 -9.84 8.35
CA MET A 156 7.70 -11.20 8.51
C MET A 156 6.66 -12.29 8.28
N ASP A 157 5.43 -12.10 8.74
CA ASP A 157 4.32 -13.06 8.60
C ASP A 157 3.79 -13.16 7.16
N THR A 158 4.04 -12.13 6.34
CA THR A 158 3.54 -12.03 4.97
C THR A 158 4.65 -12.08 3.91
N THR A 159 5.83 -12.51 4.29
CA THR A 159 6.97 -12.76 3.40
C THR A 159 7.59 -14.11 3.73
N ALA A 160 8.34 -14.69 2.79
CA ALA A 160 9.04 -15.94 3.01
C ALA A 160 10.51 -15.68 3.35
N ASP A 161 10.97 -16.14 4.50
CA ASP A 161 12.40 -16.12 4.82
C ASP A 161 13.10 -17.29 4.12
N CYS A 162 13.98 -16.97 3.20
CA CYS A 162 14.78 -17.90 2.39
C CYS A 162 16.28 -17.55 2.41
N HIS A 163 16.70 -16.80 3.44
CA HIS A 163 18.11 -16.39 3.61
C HIS A 163 18.95 -17.44 4.32
#